data_2b5679cee4321632a45f83fe203d3174
#
_entry.id   2b5679cee4321632a45f83fe203d3174
#
_cell.length_a   1.000
_cell.length_b   1.000
_cell.length_c   1.000
_cell.angle_alpha   90.00
_cell.angle_beta   90.00
_cell.angle_gamma   90.00
#
_symmetry.space_group_name_H-M   'P 1'
#
loop_
_entity.id
_entity.type
_entity.pdbx_description
1 polymer ?
#
loop_
_entity_poly.entity_id
_entity_poly.type
_entity_poly.pdbx_seq_one_letter_code
_entity_poly.pdbx_strand_id
1 'polypeptide(L)'
;MIENIHERTIDAPAAQVGELIDKVAVAGNSLWPSPAWPPLELDGPLAAGAAGGHGSVPYTCTAYRPGEFVEFTFAPGFMLDGTHVFEVIDNGAASSLRHVIRAETRGLSGLLGWHLAVRPLHDALLEELLDNAETAVGTPPEPYRRPMRARLLYWVSLRLGLD
;
A
#
# COMPACT_ATOMS: atom_id res chain seq x y z
N MET A 1 12.61 9.33 -12.33
CA MET A 1 11.71 9.43 -11.14
C MET A 1 10.35 8.91 -11.53
N ILE A 2 9.75 8.06 -10.70
CA ILE A 2 8.37 7.59 -10.82
C ILE A 2 7.56 8.23 -9.70
N GLU A 3 6.29 8.51 -9.99
CA GLU A 3 5.28 8.86 -9.02
C GLU A 3 4.04 8.01 -9.29
N ASN A 4 3.47 7.42 -8.24
CA ASN A 4 2.24 6.65 -8.33
C ASN A 4 1.37 7.03 -7.14
N ILE A 5 0.18 7.54 -7.42
CA ILE A 5 -0.74 8.07 -6.43
C ILE A 5 -2.07 7.35 -6.55
N HIS A 6 -2.56 6.83 -5.42
CA HIS A 6 -3.91 6.33 -5.22
C HIS A 6 -4.56 7.11 -4.11
N GLU A 7 -5.73 7.65 -4.36
CA GLU A 7 -6.46 8.46 -3.38
C GLU A 7 -7.96 8.19 -3.50
N ARG A 8 -8.62 8.13 -2.35
CA ARG A 8 -10.08 8.01 -2.28
C ARG A 8 -10.63 8.85 -1.15
N THR A 9 -11.68 9.59 -1.45
CA THR A 9 -12.48 10.26 -0.42
C THR A 9 -13.37 9.23 0.25
N ILE A 10 -13.29 9.16 1.57
CA ILE A 10 -14.01 8.23 2.42
C ILE A 10 -15.00 9.03 3.26
N ASP A 11 -16.26 8.61 3.30
CA ASP A 11 -17.32 9.27 4.07
C ASP A 11 -17.23 8.90 5.55
N ALA A 12 -16.13 9.32 6.16
CA ALA A 12 -15.83 9.16 7.57
C ALA A 12 -14.82 10.22 8.04
N PRO A 13 -14.85 10.61 9.32
CA PRO A 13 -13.87 11.53 9.90
C PRO A 13 -12.44 10.99 9.82
N ALA A 14 -11.45 11.87 9.69
CA ALA A 14 -10.03 11.54 9.58
C ALA A 14 -9.54 10.63 10.73
N ALA A 15 -10.03 10.82 11.95
CA ALA A 15 -9.68 9.99 13.10
C ALA A 15 -10.04 8.51 12.88
N GLN A 16 -11.21 8.23 12.28
CA GLN A 16 -11.66 6.86 12.02
C GLN A 16 -10.82 6.19 10.92
N VAL A 17 -10.49 6.91 9.87
CA VAL A 17 -9.63 6.40 8.78
C VAL A 17 -8.18 6.28 9.25
N GLY A 18 -7.72 7.20 10.11
CA GLY A 18 -6.41 7.14 10.75
C GLY A 18 -6.16 5.87 11.56
N GLU A 19 -7.17 5.40 12.31
CA GLU A 19 -7.07 4.11 13.01
C GLU A 19 -6.81 2.93 12.07
N LEU A 20 -7.22 3.00 10.81
CA LEU A 20 -6.97 1.93 9.84
C LEU A 20 -5.50 1.89 9.44
N ILE A 21 -4.88 3.06 9.17
CA ILE A 21 -3.46 3.11 8.82
C ILE A 21 -2.57 2.76 10.01
N ASP A 22 -2.97 3.09 11.24
CA ASP A 22 -2.24 2.73 12.46
C ASP A 22 -2.15 1.21 12.66
N LYS A 23 -3.11 0.48 12.10
CA LYS A 23 -3.19 -1.00 12.19
C LYS A 23 -2.70 -1.71 10.94
N VAL A 24 -2.15 -1.00 9.93
CA VAL A 24 -1.82 -1.58 8.62
C VAL A 24 -0.87 -2.79 8.69
N ALA A 25 0.02 -2.82 9.67
CA ALA A 25 0.96 -3.92 9.92
C ALA A 25 0.47 -4.92 10.98
N VAL A 26 -0.76 -4.78 11.48
CA VAL A 26 -1.33 -5.73 12.45
C VAL A 26 -1.96 -6.89 11.71
N ALA A 27 -1.65 -8.12 12.11
CA ALA A 27 -2.23 -9.30 11.49
C ALA A 27 -3.76 -9.30 11.58
N GLY A 28 -4.43 -9.56 10.44
CA GLY A 28 -5.89 -9.56 10.38
C GLY A 28 -6.55 -8.18 10.45
N ASN A 29 -5.78 -7.10 10.21
CA ASN A 29 -6.36 -5.76 10.11
C ASN A 29 -7.38 -5.66 8.98
N SER A 30 -8.28 -4.68 9.06
CA SER A 30 -9.37 -4.49 8.11
C SER A 30 -8.98 -3.67 6.86
N LEU A 31 -7.77 -3.08 6.83
CA LEU A 31 -7.31 -2.24 5.73
C LEU A 31 -6.58 -3.07 4.65
N TRP A 32 -5.59 -3.87 5.06
CA TRP A 32 -4.78 -4.63 4.11
C TRP A 32 -5.58 -5.78 3.48
N PRO A 33 -5.56 -5.97 2.15
CA PRO A 33 -6.43 -6.94 1.48
C PRO A 33 -5.89 -8.39 1.55
N SER A 34 -5.69 -8.88 2.79
CA SER A 34 -5.36 -10.29 3.06
C SER A 34 -6.60 -11.18 3.02
N PRO A 35 -6.47 -12.47 2.64
CA PRO A 35 -5.25 -13.19 2.26
C PRO A 35 -4.93 -13.08 0.76
N ALA A 36 -5.64 -12.24 0.00
CA ALA A 36 -5.43 -12.12 -1.44
C ALA A 36 -4.03 -11.54 -1.79
N TRP A 37 -3.45 -10.77 -0.88
CA TRP A 37 -2.10 -10.20 -1.00
C TRP A 37 -1.26 -10.58 0.22
N PRO A 38 0.08 -10.76 0.05
CA PRO A 38 0.98 -10.97 1.17
C PRO A 38 0.82 -9.88 2.22
N PRO A 39 0.71 -10.21 3.51
CA PRO A 39 0.51 -9.22 4.55
C PRO A 39 1.69 -8.25 4.65
N LEU A 40 1.43 -7.02 5.09
CA LEU A 40 2.46 -6.10 5.52
C LEU A 40 2.89 -6.52 6.93
N GLU A 41 4.14 -6.91 7.08
CA GLU A 41 4.71 -7.38 8.34
C GLU A 41 5.96 -6.57 8.70
N LEU A 42 6.10 -6.22 9.97
CA LEU A 42 7.23 -5.52 10.52
C LEU A 42 7.86 -6.34 11.65
N ASP A 43 9.13 -6.11 11.93
CA ASP A 43 9.88 -6.74 13.02
C ASP A 43 9.49 -6.27 14.42
N GLY A 44 8.58 -5.29 14.52
CA GLY A 44 8.04 -4.71 15.73
C GLY A 44 6.78 -3.90 15.50
N PRO A 45 6.30 -3.18 16.52
CA PRO A 45 5.17 -2.26 16.37
C PRO A 45 5.45 -1.21 15.29
N LEU A 46 4.39 -0.70 14.64
CA LEU A 46 4.50 0.38 13.67
C LEU A 46 5.10 1.63 14.33
N ALA A 47 6.35 1.92 13.99
CA ALA A 47 7.13 3.04 14.50
C ALA A 47 8.31 3.32 13.57
N ALA A 48 8.87 4.52 13.64
CA ALA A 48 10.10 4.84 12.92
C ALA A 48 11.23 3.89 13.34
N GLY A 49 11.89 3.28 12.36
CA GLY A 49 12.94 2.27 12.52
C GLY A 49 12.45 0.83 12.39
N ALA A 50 11.14 0.53 12.46
CA ALA A 50 10.63 -0.81 12.24
C ALA A 50 10.87 -1.24 10.79
N ALA A 51 11.49 -2.42 10.61
CA ALA A 51 11.83 -2.97 9.30
C ALA A 51 10.94 -4.16 8.95
N GLY A 52 10.69 -4.35 7.66
CA GLY A 52 9.87 -5.46 7.19
C GLY A 52 9.53 -5.34 5.73
N GLY A 53 8.27 -5.56 5.38
CA GLY A 53 7.83 -5.51 3.99
C GLY A 53 6.49 -6.19 3.77
N HIS A 54 6.18 -6.42 2.50
CA HIS A 54 5.10 -7.31 2.08
C HIS A 54 5.56 -8.16 0.89
N GLY A 55 5.38 -9.47 0.98
CA GLY A 55 5.92 -10.39 -0.03
C GLY A 55 7.42 -10.15 -0.24
N SER A 56 7.83 -9.93 -1.49
CA SER A 56 9.24 -9.67 -1.86
C SER A 56 9.65 -8.19 -1.81
N VAL A 57 8.84 -7.28 -1.28
CA VAL A 57 9.11 -5.84 -1.24
C VAL A 57 9.58 -5.41 0.15
N PRO A 58 10.90 -5.23 0.36
CA PRO A 58 11.44 -4.86 1.68
C PRO A 58 11.49 -3.34 1.86
N TYR A 59 11.19 -2.87 3.08
CA TYR A 59 11.27 -1.46 3.45
C TYR A 59 11.39 -1.25 4.97
N THR A 60 11.70 -0.03 5.36
CA THR A 60 11.74 0.39 6.76
C THR A 60 10.80 1.57 6.96
N CYS A 61 10.04 1.59 8.04
CA CYS A 61 9.27 2.76 8.44
C CYS A 61 10.24 3.89 8.81
N THR A 62 10.20 5.00 8.09
CA THR A 62 11.10 6.14 8.31
C THR A 62 10.43 7.28 9.04
N ALA A 63 9.11 7.40 8.93
CA ALA A 63 8.35 8.37 9.71
C ALA A 63 6.93 7.85 9.98
N TYR A 64 6.42 8.17 11.16
CA TYR A 64 5.08 7.79 11.58
C TYR A 64 4.48 8.85 12.51
N ARG A 65 3.27 9.27 12.20
CA ARG A 65 2.40 10.06 13.07
C ARG A 65 1.06 9.35 13.19
N PRO A 66 0.71 8.87 14.39
CA PRO A 66 -0.52 8.14 14.62
C PRO A 66 -1.76 8.87 14.08
N GLY A 67 -2.60 8.15 13.34
CA GLY A 67 -3.81 8.67 12.75
C GLY A 67 -3.64 9.59 11.54
N GLU A 68 -2.40 9.98 11.20
CA GLU A 68 -2.15 10.95 10.15
C GLU A 68 -1.39 10.37 8.97
N PHE A 69 -0.21 9.81 9.21
CA PHE A 69 0.57 9.21 8.12
C PHE A 69 1.62 8.20 8.59
N VAL A 70 2.01 7.33 7.67
CA VAL A 70 3.18 6.46 7.80
C VAL A 70 3.98 6.47 6.49
N GLU A 71 5.29 6.70 6.61
CA GLU A 71 6.25 6.65 5.51
C GLU A 71 7.16 5.44 5.65
N PHE A 72 7.36 4.74 4.54
CA PHE A 72 8.32 3.67 4.42
C PHE A 72 9.34 4.02 3.33
N THR A 73 10.62 3.75 3.58
CA THR A 73 11.70 3.83 2.60
C THR A 73 12.06 2.44 2.12
N PHE A 74 12.12 2.23 0.81
CA PHE A 74 12.54 0.95 0.24
C PHE A 74 13.95 0.58 0.68
N ALA A 75 14.17 -0.72 0.95
CA ALA A 75 15.47 -1.20 1.41
C ALA A 75 16.58 -0.97 0.37
N PRO A 76 17.81 -0.71 0.82
CA PRO A 76 18.96 -0.56 -0.08
C PRO A 76 19.13 -1.77 -0.98
N GLY A 77 19.32 -1.54 -2.27
CA GLY A 77 19.47 -2.63 -3.25
C GLY A 77 18.17 -3.11 -3.89
N PHE A 78 17.01 -2.69 -3.39
CA PHE A 78 15.75 -2.95 -4.08
C PHE A 78 15.69 -2.22 -5.43
N MET A 79 14.79 -2.64 -6.31
CA MET A 79 14.66 -2.05 -7.66
C MET A 79 14.17 -0.60 -7.67
N LEU A 80 13.58 -0.15 -6.57
CA LEU A 80 13.13 1.21 -6.32
C LEU A 80 13.99 1.85 -5.23
N ASP A 81 14.33 3.12 -5.43
CA ASP A 81 15.05 3.95 -4.47
C ASP A 81 14.19 5.17 -4.15
N GLY A 82 13.61 5.21 -2.98
CA GLY A 82 12.64 6.24 -2.58
C GLY A 82 11.70 5.75 -1.51
N THR A 83 10.53 6.36 -1.45
CA THR A 83 9.56 6.14 -0.37
C THR A 83 8.17 5.79 -0.90
N HIS A 84 7.37 5.20 -0.03
CA HIS A 84 5.93 5.15 -0.16
C HIS A 84 5.26 5.56 1.16
N VAL A 85 4.14 6.26 1.04
CA VAL A 85 3.48 6.92 2.16
C VAL A 85 2.01 6.57 2.14
N PHE A 86 1.44 6.22 3.28
CA PHE A 86 0.00 6.33 3.54
C PHE A 86 -0.25 7.59 4.33
N GLU A 87 -1.22 8.40 3.93
CA GLU A 87 -1.63 9.60 4.65
C GLU A 87 -3.15 9.76 4.65
N VAL A 88 -3.64 10.36 5.72
CA VAL A 88 -5.05 10.72 5.88
C VAL A 88 -5.16 12.23 5.86
N ILE A 89 -6.01 12.73 4.96
CA ILE A 89 -6.27 14.16 4.79
C ILE A 89 -7.65 14.46 5.35
N ASP A 90 -7.71 15.34 6.34
CA ASP A 90 -8.97 15.77 6.95
C ASP A 90 -9.73 16.72 6.01
N ASN A 91 -10.95 16.35 5.66
CA ASN A 91 -11.89 17.14 4.85
C ASN A 91 -13.15 17.53 5.65
N GLY A 92 -13.07 17.55 6.98
CA GLY A 92 -14.18 17.84 7.89
C GLY A 92 -15.01 16.59 8.20
N ALA A 93 -16.22 16.48 7.65
CA ALA A 93 -17.09 15.31 7.88
C ALA A 93 -16.61 14.04 7.14
N ALA A 94 -15.84 14.22 6.06
CA ALA A 94 -15.18 13.17 5.29
C ALA A 94 -13.66 13.28 5.43
N SER A 95 -12.93 12.30 4.89
CA SER A 95 -11.46 12.34 4.78
C SER A 95 -11.00 11.72 3.47
N SER A 96 -9.74 11.96 3.09
CA SER A 96 -9.12 11.22 1.99
C SER A 96 -8.03 10.29 2.53
N LEU A 97 -8.09 9.01 2.15
CA LEU A 97 -6.97 8.09 2.32
C LEU A 97 -6.16 8.10 1.03
N ARG A 98 -4.87 8.41 1.16
CA ARG A 98 -3.95 8.53 0.03
C ARG A 98 -2.71 7.66 0.24
N HIS A 99 -2.32 6.96 -0.81
CA HIS A 99 -1.04 6.28 -0.89
C HIS A 99 -0.21 6.86 -2.04
N VAL A 100 1.06 7.19 -1.75
CA VAL A 100 1.96 7.80 -2.72
C VAL A 100 3.29 7.06 -2.76
N ILE A 101 3.72 6.60 -3.94
CA ILE A 101 5.11 6.21 -4.19
C ILE A 101 5.82 7.36 -4.88
N ARG A 102 7.01 7.73 -4.36
CA ARG A 102 7.98 8.59 -5.03
C ARG A 102 9.33 7.90 -4.99
N ALA A 103 9.80 7.46 -6.16
CA ALA A 103 11.03 6.68 -6.23
C ALA A 103 11.76 6.84 -7.58
N GLU A 104 13.02 6.51 -7.58
CA GLU A 104 13.79 6.29 -8.79
C GLU A 104 13.95 4.79 -9.06
N THR A 105 13.93 4.41 -10.32
CA THR A 105 14.19 3.02 -10.72
C THR A 105 15.68 2.81 -10.93
N ARG A 106 16.21 1.67 -10.48
CA ARG A 106 17.60 1.30 -10.69
C ARG A 106 17.79 0.73 -12.10
N GLY A 107 18.26 1.58 -13.00
CA GLY A 107 18.56 1.21 -14.39
C GLY A 107 17.31 0.89 -15.24
N LEU A 108 17.57 0.46 -16.48
CA LEU A 108 16.50 0.16 -17.44
C LEU A 108 15.67 -1.07 -17.02
N SER A 109 16.30 -2.08 -16.44
CA SER A 109 15.60 -3.27 -15.95
C SER A 109 14.61 -2.95 -14.83
N GLY A 110 14.97 -2.05 -13.90
CA GLY A 110 14.08 -1.56 -12.86
C GLY A 110 12.91 -0.77 -13.46
N LEU A 111 13.15 0.07 -14.43
CA LEU A 111 12.10 0.82 -15.13
C LEU A 111 11.11 -0.11 -15.84
N LEU A 112 11.61 -1.08 -16.58
CA LEU A 112 10.77 -2.07 -17.27
C LEU A 112 10.00 -2.94 -16.27
N GLY A 113 10.66 -3.42 -15.21
CA GLY A 113 10.03 -4.19 -14.13
C GLY A 113 8.90 -3.44 -13.45
N TRP A 114 9.12 -2.15 -13.15
CA TRP A 114 8.08 -1.27 -12.62
C TRP A 114 6.84 -1.22 -13.54
N HIS A 115 7.01 -0.81 -14.78
CA HIS A 115 5.88 -0.59 -15.67
C HIS A 115 5.20 -1.88 -16.14
N LEU A 116 5.95 -2.96 -16.30
CA LEU A 116 5.42 -4.21 -16.85
C LEU A 116 4.83 -5.15 -15.79
N ALA A 117 5.36 -5.13 -14.57
CA ALA A 117 4.96 -6.07 -13.53
C ALA A 117 4.50 -5.38 -12.24
N VAL A 118 5.35 -4.58 -11.59
CA VAL A 118 5.08 -4.09 -10.25
C VAL A 118 3.89 -3.13 -10.23
N ARG A 119 3.89 -2.10 -11.07
CA ARG A 119 2.82 -1.10 -11.09
C ARG A 119 1.43 -1.70 -11.29
N PRO A 120 1.16 -2.59 -12.26
CA PRO A 120 -0.18 -3.16 -12.40
C PRO A 120 -0.66 -4.00 -11.20
N LEU A 121 0.26 -4.66 -10.49
CA LEU A 121 -0.05 -5.40 -9.27
C LEU A 121 -0.28 -4.45 -8.10
N HIS A 122 0.59 -3.46 -7.94
CA HIS A 122 0.48 -2.44 -6.92
C HIS A 122 -0.81 -1.61 -7.07
N ASP A 123 -1.14 -1.17 -8.30
CA ASP A 123 -2.39 -0.45 -8.56
C ASP A 123 -3.61 -1.30 -8.14
N ALA A 124 -3.60 -2.61 -8.42
CA ALA A 124 -4.69 -3.50 -8.02
C ALA A 124 -4.76 -3.71 -6.51
N LEU A 125 -3.63 -3.85 -5.83
CA LEU A 125 -3.55 -3.96 -4.38
C LEU A 125 -4.11 -2.71 -3.71
N LEU A 126 -3.72 -1.53 -4.19
CA LEU A 126 -4.15 -0.26 -3.60
C LEU A 126 -5.65 0.02 -3.81
N GLU A 127 -6.21 -0.31 -4.96
CA GLU A 127 -7.66 -0.17 -5.17
C GLU A 127 -8.46 -1.09 -4.24
N GLU A 128 -8.02 -2.34 -4.03
CA GLU A 128 -8.65 -3.25 -3.07
C GLU A 128 -8.47 -2.77 -1.62
N LEU A 129 -7.31 -2.18 -1.28
CA LEU A 129 -7.07 -1.58 0.02
C LEU A 129 -8.01 -0.40 0.28
N LEU A 130 -8.25 0.43 -0.73
CA LEU A 130 -9.18 1.56 -0.62
C LEU A 130 -10.64 1.09 -0.50
N ASP A 131 -11.04 0.01 -1.19
CA ASP A 131 -12.35 -0.63 -1.00
C ASP A 131 -12.52 -1.18 0.44
N ASN A 132 -11.45 -1.75 1.00
CA ASN A 132 -11.45 -2.21 2.38
C ASN A 132 -11.60 -1.05 3.36
N ALA A 133 -10.96 0.09 3.10
CA ALA A 133 -11.09 1.27 3.93
C ALA A 133 -12.55 1.77 3.99
N GLU A 134 -13.22 1.88 2.85
CA GLU A 134 -14.65 2.26 2.80
C GLU A 134 -15.53 1.22 3.51
N THR A 135 -15.25 -0.07 3.30
CA THR A 135 -15.99 -1.16 3.97
C THR A 135 -15.81 -1.11 5.49
N ALA A 136 -14.59 -0.84 5.96
CA ALA A 136 -14.28 -0.78 7.38
C ALA A 136 -14.97 0.37 8.12
N VAL A 137 -15.28 1.46 7.41
CA VAL A 137 -16.05 2.58 7.99
C VAL A 137 -17.58 2.45 7.80
N GLY A 138 -18.05 1.37 7.18
CA GLY A 138 -19.48 1.08 7.02
C GLY A 138 -20.11 1.60 5.72
N THR A 139 -19.31 2.02 4.75
CA THR A 139 -19.74 2.49 3.43
C THR A 139 -19.16 1.63 2.31
N PRO A 140 -19.51 0.31 2.24
CA PRO A 140 -18.89 -0.59 1.28
C PRO A 140 -19.13 -0.12 -0.17
N PRO A 141 -18.06 -0.02 -0.97
CA PRO A 141 -18.17 0.38 -2.37
C PRO A 141 -18.63 -0.77 -3.26
N GLU A 142 -18.85 -0.49 -4.55
CA GLU A 142 -18.86 -1.57 -5.55
C GLU A 142 -17.44 -2.16 -5.65
N PRO A 143 -17.24 -3.47 -5.43
CA PRO A 143 -15.91 -4.06 -5.34
C PRO A 143 -15.08 -3.84 -6.60
N TYR A 144 -13.84 -3.42 -6.42
CA TYR A 144 -12.88 -3.26 -7.51
C TYR A 144 -12.67 -4.56 -8.28
N ARG A 145 -12.68 -4.46 -9.60
CA ARG A 145 -12.46 -5.59 -10.51
C ARG A 145 -11.07 -5.51 -11.11
N ARG A 146 -10.16 -6.39 -10.66
CA ARG A 146 -8.80 -6.47 -11.20
C ARG A 146 -8.82 -6.56 -12.74
N PRO A 147 -8.09 -5.68 -13.45
CA PRO A 147 -7.91 -5.79 -14.89
C PRO A 147 -7.28 -7.14 -15.28
N MET A 148 -7.55 -7.62 -16.49
CA MET A 148 -7.07 -8.93 -16.97
C MET A 148 -5.54 -9.07 -16.85
N ARG A 149 -4.80 -7.97 -17.13
CA ARG A 149 -3.34 -7.91 -16.98
C ARG A 149 -2.90 -8.15 -15.53
N ALA A 150 -3.50 -7.47 -14.56
CA ALA A 150 -3.19 -7.65 -13.15
C ALA A 150 -3.51 -9.07 -12.68
N ARG A 151 -4.63 -9.65 -13.12
CA ARG A 151 -5.00 -11.04 -12.82
C ARG A 151 -3.97 -12.04 -13.36
N LEU A 152 -3.50 -11.85 -14.58
CA LEU A 152 -2.48 -12.71 -15.18
C LEU A 152 -1.15 -12.59 -14.43
N LEU A 153 -0.70 -11.37 -14.17
CA LEU A 153 0.55 -11.13 -13.43
C LEU A 153 0.49 -11.72 -12.02
N TYR A 154 -0.64 -11.52 -11.33
CA TYR A 154 -0.87 -12.11 -10.01
C TYR A 154 -0.81 -13.64 -10.04
N TRP A 155 -1.46 -14.27 -11.02
CA TRP A 155 -1.37 -15.72 -11.18
C TRP A 155 0.06 -16.22 -11.44
N VAL A 156 0.84 -15.47 -12.22
CA VAL A 156 2.26 -15.78 -12.50
C VAL A 156 3.09 -15.60 -11.22
N SER A 157 2.91 -14.53 -10.44
CA SER A 157 3.66 -14.31 -9.19
C SER A 157 3.46 -15.47 -8.19
N LEU A 158 2.21 -15.91 -8.01
CA LEU A 158 1.90 -17.07 -7.17
C LEU A 158 2.61 -18.34 -7.64
N ARG A 159 2.71 -18.56 -8.96
CA ARG A 159 3.39 -19.75 -9.52
C ARG A 159 4.90 -19.71 -9.37
N LEU A 160 5.47 -18.53 -9.29
CA LEU A 160 6.91 -18.30 -9.13
C LEU A 160 7.33 -18.14 -7.67
N GLY A 161 6.38 -18.12 -6.71
CA GLY A 161 6.65 -17.89 -5.30
C GLY A 161 7.24 -16.52 -5.03
N LEU A 162 6.73 -15.50 -5.74
CA LEU A 162 7.15 -14.09 -5.62
C LEU A 162 6.19 -13.28 -4.73
N ASP A 163 5.25 -13.94 -4.09
CA ASP A 163 4.26 -13.44 -3.15
C ASP A 163 4.80 -13.39 -1.71
#